data_18b0652e5bd84d0a24c6ee2bc3288bc0
#
_entry.id   18b0652e5bd84d0a24c6ee2bc3288bc0
#
_cell.length_a   1.000
_cell.length_b   1.000
_cell.length_c   1.000
_cell.angle_alpha   90.00
_cell.angle_beta   90.00
_cell.angle_gamma   90.00
#
_symmetry.space_group_name_H-M   'P 1'
#
loop_
_entity.id
_entity.type
_entity.pdbx_description
1 polymer ?
#
loop_
_entity_poly.entity_id
_entity_poly.type
_entity_poly.pdbx_seq_one_letter_code
_entity_poly.pdbx_strand_id
1 'polypeptide(L)'
;MPAATLTGYEALSRPFRYVLEHYPDEQPDLAALIGKPYTVRLPMPDGSARPLNGIVFRAEQGPSTVRSARYTLELRPWFLRLDQERTCAVFQNMSVPEIVTKVCTDAGFGHIRNALSSTYPAKEYTVRYGETSFAFLSRLMAEAGIVYFFEHSESAHTLVMADSPDVFADCPQGATLEWLPDAQDKEGGPPTEPSAHVFELSLSRQVAAASCSVDDYNPLTPETSLAASAGEGFPCLGYPLGGHIDQQSGEGLAAIRLDACESGGFKLRGRSSCPGLSAGCAFAVKGHPNGQVNVRWVATEVRFTASFPGNGTAETGRFLADVSAVPASARYRPLPFFARSRMSGPLTGVVTGKEGEEVWTDQHGRCKVRFHWQGASDETSSCWVRVAQPWTGHGYGALFRPRIGQEVVISFVGGDPDRPLVTGMVYNSGNPPPWALPEHAACSGLLTRSFPDGQAGNELRFDDTKDAELVYLHAQKAFSCDVEDARTVTIIGEGGDALTLEKSSRVTTLKEGNDALTLEKGNRSVELKEGDDALSLEKGNRAVTLKEGNDVLTLEKGGRTVELKDLGIIGPNGGGKTTLMRLILGLMKTT
;
A
#
# COMPACT_ATOMS: atom_id res chain seq x y z
N MET A 1 55.55 -16.23 -6.92
CA MET A 1 54.17 -16.03 -7.39
C MET A 1 54.23 -15.51 -8.82
N PRO A 2 53.34 -15.93 -9.69
CA PRO A 2 53.18 -15.33 -11.01
C PRO A 2 52.71 -13.88 -10.90
N ALA A 3 52.95 -13.08 -11.93
CA ALA A 3 52.53 -11.68 -11.97
C ALA A 3 51.00 -11.59 -11.89
N ALA A 4 50.49 -10.64 -11.13
CA ALA A 4 49.08 -10.39 -11.00
C ALA A 4 48.74 -8.90 -10.98
N THR A 5 47.57 -8.55 -11.49
CA THR A 5 47.03 -7.19 -11.40
C THR A 5 45.64 -7.28 -10.77
N LEU A 6 45.38 -6.42 -9.81
CA LEU A 6 44.11 -6.30 -9.15
C LEU A 6 43.53 -4.90 -9.37
N THR A 7 42.37 -4.80 -9.97
CA THR A 7 41.61 -3.54 -10.00
C THR A 7 40.43 -3.63 -9.06
N GLY A 8 40.20 -2.58 -8.29
CA GLY A 8 39.13 -2.52 -7.30
C GLY A 8 38.25 -1.27 -7.44
N TYR A 9 36.98 -1.45 -7.17
CA TYR A 9 35.98 -0.40 -7.00
C TYR A 9 35.22 -0.64 -5.71
N GLU A 10 35.22 0.33 -4.84
CA GLU A 10 34.46 0.35 -3.60
C GLU A 10 33.73 1.69 -3.49
N ALA A 11 32.46 1.70 -3.07
CA ALA A 11 31.75 2.95 -2.79
C ALA A 11 30.68 2.74 -1.72
N LEU A 12 30.39 3.78 -0.97
CA LEU A 12 29.29 3.79 -0.01
C LEU A 12 27.95 3.56 -0.74
N SER A 13 27.13 2.69 -0.21
CA SER A 13 25.82 2.29 -0.74
C SER A 13 25.87 1.74 -2.17
N ARG A 14 26.99 1.07 -2.51
CA ARG A 14 27.22 0.38 -3.77
C ARG A 14 27.90 -0.97 -3.53
N PRO A 15 27.63 -1.98 -4.37
CA PRO A 15 28.39 -3.22 -4.33
C PRO A 15 29.82 -2.99 -4.82
N PHE A 16 30.80 -3.53 -4.10
CA PHE A 16 32.18 -3.51 -4.55
C PHE A 16 32.39 -4.41 -5.78
N ARG A 17 33.48 -4.15 -6.50
CA ARG A 17 33.95 -4.96 -7.61
C ARG A 17 35.46 -5.08 -7.57
N TYR A 18 35.96 -6.31 -7.50
CA TYR A 18 37.39 -6.59 -7.66
C TYR A 18 37.59 -7.47 -8.89
N VAL A 19 38.56 -7.10 -9.72
CA VAL A 19 38.97 -7.89 -10.88
C VAL A 19 40.42 -8.25 -10.72
N LEU A 20 40.68 -9.52 -10.52
CA LEU A 20 42.01 -10.11 -10.42
C LEU A 20 42.39 -10.73 -11.76
N GLU A 21 43.46 -10.22 -12.40
CA GLU A 21 44.11 -10.84 -13.53
C GLU A 21 45.40 -11.49 -13.06
N HIS A 22 45.56 -12.75 -13.32
CA HIS A 22 46.74 -13.51 -12.89
C HIS A 22 47.08 -14.69 -13.84
N TYR A 23 48.28 -15.18 -13.69
CA TYR A 23 48.80 -16.33 -14.47
C TYR A 23 49.11 -17.45 -13.48
N PRO A 24 48.16 -18.35 -13.16
CA PRO A 24 48.38 -19.40 -12.18
C PRO A 24 49.33 -20.48 -12.73
N ASP A 25 50.05 -21.16 -11.83
CA ASP A 25 50.95 -22.25 -12.18
C ASP A 25 50.17 -23.50 -12.68
N GLU A 26 48.96 -23.70 -12.14
CA GLU A 26 48.00 -24.77 -12.53
C GLU A 26 46.72 -24.17 -13.09
N GLN A 27 46.13 -24.87 -14.07
CA GLN A 27 44.86 -24.40 -14.67
C GLN A 27 43.70 -24.65 -13.69
N PRO A 28 43.01 -23.58 -13.21
CA PRO A 28 41.87 -23.73 -12.32
C PRO A 28 40.64 -24.24 -13.06
N ASP A 29 39.81 -25.06 -12.41
CA ASP A 29 38.48 -25.36 -12.88
C ASP A 29 37.57 -24.16 -12.67
N LEU A 30 37.24 -23.45 -13.73
CA LEU A 30 36.42 -22.24 -13.69
C LEU A 30 35.00 -22.51 -13.15
N ALA A 31 34.42 -23.67 -13.46
CA ALA A 31 33.08 -24.02 -13.00
C ALA A 31 33.04 -24.24 -11.49
N ALA A 32 34.11 -24.83 -10.93
CA ALA A 32 34.23 -25.04 -9.50
C ALA A 32 34.44 -23.72 -8.69
N LEU A 33 34.94 -22.65 -9.34
CA LEU A 33 35.17 -21.36 -8.71
C LEU A 33 33.89 -20.52 -8.62
N ILE A 34 32.99 -20.60 -9.59
CA ILE A 34 31.79 -19.75 -9.67
C ILE A 34 30.91 -19.94 -8.41
N GLY A 35 30.52 -18.82 -7.82
CA GLY A 35 29.67 -18.78 -6.62
C GLY A 35 30.42 -19.07 -5.32
N LYS A 36 31.72 -19.36 -5.36
CA LYS A 36 32.54 -19.66 -4.16
C LYS A 36 33.16 -18.37 -3.59
N PRO A 37 33.37 -18.30 -2.27
CA PRO A 37 34.15 -17.23 -1.66
C PRO A 37 35.61 -17.30 -2.11
N TYR A 38 36.20 -16.13 -2.36
CA TYR A 38 37.59 -15.98 -2.73
C TYR A 38 38.18 -14.74 -2.07
N THR A 39 39.38 -14.85 -1.51
CA THR A 39 40.04 -13.74 -0.80
C THR A 39 41.37 -13.41 -1.45
N VAL A 40 41.50 -12.14 -1.88
CA VAL A 40 42.77 -11.58 -2.31
C VAL A 40 43.41 -10.86 -1.12
N ARG A 41 44.67 -11.15 -0.85
CA ARG A 41 45.48 -10.47 0.20
C ARG A 41 46.28 -9.37 -0.42
N LEU A 42 45.90 -8.12 -0.15
CA LEU A 42 46.61 -6.94 -0.60
C LEU A 42 47.73 -6.62 0.40
N PRO A 43 49.02 -6.70 0.00
CA PRO A 43 50.14 -6.40 0.91
C PRO A 43 50.06 -4.97 1.42
N MET A 44 50.39 -4.81 2.70
CA MET A 44 50.45 -3.51 3.38
C MET A 44 51.93 -3.11 3.65
N PRO A 45 52.27 -1.81 3.77
CA PRO A 45 53.63 -1.34 4.01
C PRO A 45 54.29 -1.89 5.26
N ASP A 46 53.51 -2.24 6.30
CA ASP A 46 54.04 -2.81 7.56
C ASP A 46 54.25 -4.34 7.49
N GLY A 47 54.10 -4.94 6.32
CA GLY A 47 54.21 -6.38 6.12
C GLY A 47 52.95 -7.18 6.45
N SER A 48 51.90 -6.54 6.95
CA SER A 48 50.56 -7.15 7.06
C SER A 48 49.87 -7.30 5.70
N ALA A 49 48.67 -7.85 5.69
CA ALA A 49 47.86 -7.91 4.47
C ALA A 49 46.44 -7.47 4.77
N ARG A 50 45.87 -6.67 3.87
CA ARG A 50 44.45 -6.33 3.85
C ARG A 50 43.70 -7.41 3.07
N PRO A 51 42.78 -8.17 3.69
CA PRO A 51 41.95 -9.13 2.99
C PRO A 51 40.88 -8.41 2.16
N LEU A 52 40.66 -8.86 0.94
CA LEU A 52 39.61 -8.44 0.04
C LEU A 52 38.80 -9.68 -0.33
N ASN A 53 37.76 -9.98 0.47
CA ASN A 53 36.91 -11.13 0.28
C ASN A 53 35.72 -10.82 -0.61
N GLY A 54 35.35 -11.74 -1.49
CA GLY A 54 34.17 -11.64 -2.33
C GLY A 54 33.73 -13.01 -2.82
N ILE A 55 32.61 -13.05 -3.53
CA ILE A 55 32.17 -14.24 -4.24
C ILE A 55 32.61 -14.11 -5.69
N VAL A 56 33.10 -15.19 -6.29
CA VAL A 56 33.45 -15.25 -7.71
C VAL A 56 32.18 -15.21 -8.54
N PHE A 57 31.90 -14.07 -9.16
CA PHE A 57 30.76 -13.87 -10.07
C PHE A 57 31.06 -14.23 -11.50
N ARG A 58 32.32 -14.01 -11.92
CA ARG A 58 32.80 -14.35 -13.25
C ARG A 58 34.22 -14.88 -13.14
N ALA A 59 34.49 -15.94 -13.86
CA ALA A 59 35.82 -16.49 -14.08
C ALA A 59 36.01 -16.70 -15.57
N GLU A 60 37.15 -16.25 -16.12
CA GLU A 60 37.45 -16.27 -17.54
C GLU A 60 38.89 -16.71 -17.77
N GLN A 61 39.10 -17.60 -18.69
CA GLN A 61 40.41 -17.88 -19.26
C GLN A 61 40.58 -17.04 -20.55
N GLY A 62 41.50 -16.14 -20.50
CA GLY A 62 41.88 -15.29 -21.64
C GLY A 62 42.85 -16.00 -22.59
N PRO A 63 43.52 -15.19 -23.44
CA PRO A 63 44.54 -15.73 -24.36
C PRO A 63 45.61 -16.52 -23.62
N SER A 64 45.99 -17.65 -24.18
CA SER A 64 47.01 -18.55 -23.63
C SER A 64 48.20 -18.67 -24.57
N THR A 65 49.39 -18.83 -23.96
CA THR A 65 50.61 -19.25 -24.62
C THR A 65 50.84 -20.74 -24.34
N VAL A 66 51.90 -21.32 -24.94
CA VAL A 66 52.27 -22.72 -24.66
C VAL A 66 52.60 -22.97 -23.17
N ARG A 67 52.96 -21.93 -22.42
CA ARG A 67 53.46 -22.05 -21.06
C ARG A 67 52.55 -21.43 -20.01
N SER A 68 51.63 -20.54 -20.38
CA SER A 68 50.77 -19.85 -19.43
C SER A 68 49.48 -19.34 -20.08
N ALA A 69 48.40 -19.29 -19.31
CA ALA A 69 47.16 -18.67 -19.69
C ALA A 69 46.84 -17.56 -18.68
N ARG A 70 46.28 -16.44 -19.17
CA ARG A 70 45.78 -15.39 -18.31
C ARG A 70 44.39 -15.80 -17.79
N TYR A 71 44.17 -15.66 -16.50
CA TYR A 71 42.88 -15.85 -15.85
C TYR A 71 42.39 -14.56 -15.26
N THR A 72 41.09 -14.29 -15.42
CA THR A 72 40.43 -13.13 -14.87
C THR A 72 39.30 -13.59 -13.94
N LEU A 73 39.37 -13.20 -12.66
CA LEU A 73 38.33 -13.45 -11.67
C LEU A 73 37.67 -12.14 -11.28
N GLU A 74 36.36 -12.09 -11.40
CA GLU A 74 35.58 -10.96 -10.90
C GLU A 74 34.90 -11.34 -9.59
N LEU A 75 35.24 -10.63 -8.51
CA LEU A 75 34.70 -10.81 -7.17
C LEU A 75 33.68 -9.71 -6.87
N ARG A 76 32.54 -10.11 -6.33
CA ARG A 76 31.43 -9.24 -5.95
C ARG A 76 30.94 -9.58 -4.54
N PRO A 77 30.20 -8.65 -3.88
CA PRO A 77 29.57 -9.00 -2.61
C PRO A 77 28.44 -10.01 -2.79
N TRP A 78 28.24 -10.87 -1.77
CA TRP A 78 27.09 -11.77 -1.71
C TRP A 78 25.75 -11.00 -1.87
N PHE A 79 25.68 -9.76 -1.39
CA PHE A 79 24.51 -8.88 -1.49
C PHE A 79 24.02 -8.70 -2.93
N LEU A 80 24.93 -8.68 -3.91
CA LEU A 80 24.58 -8.57 -5.33
C LEU A 80 23.93 -9.87 -5.89
N ARG A 81 24.04 -11.01 -5.23
CA ARG A 81 23.29 -12.20 -5.62
C ARG A 81 21.77 -12.02 -5.50
N LEU A 82 21.33 -11.12 -4.63
CA LEU A 82 19.94 -10.73 -4.49
C LEU A 82 19.38 -9.98 -5.72
N ASP A 83 20.23 -9.66 -6.71
CA ASP A 83 19.82 -9.06 -7.99
C ASP A 83 19.42 -10.08 -9.05
N GLN A 84 19.61 -11.37 -8.77
CA GLN A 84 19.34 -12.45 -9.72
C GLN A 84 17.87 -12.93 -9.70
N GLU A 85 17.09 -12.48 -8.74
CA GLU A 85 15.69 -12.84 -8.57
C GLU A 85 14.81 -11.59 -8.57
N ARG A 86 13.73 -11.64 -9.34
CA ARG A 86 12.72 -10.57 -9.39
C ARG A 86 11.37 -11.14 -8.96
N THR A 87 10.85 -10.70 -7.83
CA THR A 87 9.61 -11.23 -7.25
C THR A 87 8.77 -10.13 -6.62
N CYS A 88 7.58 -10.52 -6.14
CA CYS A 88 6.72 -9.66 -5.32
C CYS A 88 6.66 -10.23 -3.90
N ALA A 89 6.69 -9.35 -2.91
CA ALA A 89 6.54 -9.72 -1.50
C ALA A 89 5.93 -8.57 -0.69
N VAL A 90 5.26 -8.89 0.38
CA VAL A 90 4.66 -7.95 1.33
C VAL A 90 5.37 -8.07 2.68
N PHE A 91 5.68 -6.92 3.26
CA PHE A 91 6.24 -6.78 4.60
C PHE A 91 5.32 -5.88 5.41
N GLN A 92 4.87 -6.34 6.58
CA GLN A 92 3.95 -5.61 7.44
C GLN A 92 4.54 -5.44 8.84
N ASN A 93 4.32 -4.25 9.41
CA ASN A 93 4.75 -3.90 10.77
C ASN A 93 6.25 -4.17 11.01
N MET A 94 7.08 -3.86 10.02
CA MET A 94 8.53 -4.04 10.07
C MET A 94 9.25 -2.73 9.76
N SER A 95 10.31 -2.47 10.49
CA SER A 95 11.25 -1.39 10.20
C SER A 95 12.16 -1.74 9.01
N VAL A 96 12.77 -0.72 8.38
CA VAL A 96 13.70 -0.95 7.26
C VAL A 96 14.87 -1.87 7.64
N PRO A 97 15.55 -1.72 8.79
CA PRO A 97 16.60 -2.64 9.19
C PRO A 97 16.14 -4.09 9.38
N GLU A 98 14.91 -4.29 9.91
CA GLU A 98 14.33 -5.63 10.05
C GLU A 98 14.03 -6.26 8.69
N ILE A 99 13.47 -5.49 7.74
CA ILE A 99 13.22 -5.96 6.36
C ILE A 99 14.54 -6.37 5.70
N VAL A 100 15.60 -5.53 5.82
CA VAL A 100 16.93 -5.84 5.25
C VAL A 100 17.46 -7.15 5.83
N THR A 101 17.44 -7.28 7.15
CA THR A 101 17.94 -8.47 7.85
C THR A 101 17.15 -9.72 7.44
N LYS A 102 15.80 -9.62 7.44
CA LYS A 102 14.93 -10.73 7.06
C LYS A 102 15.19 -11.21 5.63
N VAL A 103 15.17 -10.31 4.65
CA VAL A 103 15.34 -10.68 3.24
C VAL A 103 16.71 -11.31 2.99
N CYS A 104 17.77 -10.77 3.60
CA CYS A 104 19.10 -11.34 3.48
C CYS A 104 19.20 -12.72 4.15
N THR A 105 18.64 -12.87 5.36
CA THR A 105 18.66 -14.15 6.09
C THR A 105 17.84 -15.22 5.38
N ASP A 106 16.65 -14.89 4.87
CA ASP A 106 15.80 -15.79 4.09
C ASP A 106 16.51 -16.29 2.82
N ALA A 107 17.39 -15.45 2.25
CA ALA A 107 18.24 -15.81 1.11
C ALA A 107 19.52 -16.58 1.49
N GLY A 108 19.73 -16.87 2.79
CA GLY A 108 20.89 -17.61 3.30
C GLY A 108 22.13 -16.76 3.58
N PHE A 109 21.99 -15.42 3.69
CA PHE A 109 23.11 -14.51 3.97
C PHE A 109 22.97 -13.89 5.35
N GLY A 110 23.89 -14.24 6.28
CA GLY A 110 23.85 -13.78 7.67
C GLY A 110 24.94 -12.78 8.07
N HIS A 111 25.88 -12.44 7.16
CA HIS A 111 26.98 -11.52 7.48
C HIS A 111 26.54 -10.06 7.38
N ILE A 112 25.74 -9.62 8.37
CA ILE A 112 25.21 -8.26 8.48
C ILE A 112 25.58 -7.70 9.84
N ARG A 113 26.13 -6.49 9.86
CA ARG A 113 26.37 -5.71 11.08
C ARG A 113 25.45 -4.48 11.10
N ASN A 114 24.58 -4.43 12.09
CA ASN A 114 23.77 -3.25 12.35
C ASN A 114 24.58 -2.28 13.23
N ALA A 115 25.03 -1.17 12.65
CA ALA A 115 25.73 -0.08 13.29
C ALA A 115 24.91 1.22 13.27
N LEU A 116 23.59 1.11 13.26
CA LEU A 116 22.67 2.24 13.28
C LEU A 116 22.57 2.83 14.68
N SER A 117 22.56 4.15 14.76
CA SER A 117 22.39 4.91 16.01
C SER A 117 20.97 5.43 16.18
N SER A 118 20.22 5.60 15.10
CA SER A 118 18.84 6.09 15.08
C SER A 118 17.82 4.97 15.25
N THR A 119 16.62 5.32 15.75
CA THR A 119 15.49 4.40 15.79
C THR A 119 14.69 4.50 14.49
N TYR A 120 14.37 3.35 13.91
CA TYR A 120 13.59 3.26 12.67
C TYR A 120 12.19 2.74 12.99
N PRO A 121 11.13 3.52 12.76
CA PRO A 121 9.78 3.07 13.03
C PRO A 121 9.37 1.92 12.10
N ALA A 122 8.55 1.02 12.65
CA ALA A 122 7.93 -0.03 11.84
C ALA A 122 6.93 0.61 10.85
N LYS A 123 7.03 0.23 9.59
CA LYS A 123 6.08 0.60 8.54
C LYS A 123 4.91 -0.38 8.58
N GLU A 124 3.68 0.13 8.53
CA GLU A 124 2.47 -0.70 8.50
C GLU A 124 2.50 -1.66 7.29
N TYR A 125 2.95 -1.15 6.14
CA TYR A 125 2.91 -1.89 4.89
C TYR A 125 4.02 -1.45 3.94
N THR A 126 4.75 -2.40 3.39
CA THR A 126 5.82 -2.18 2.40
C THR A 126 5.79 -3.32 1.39
N VAL A 127 5.78 -2.98 0.11
CA VAL A 127 5.68 -3.95 -0.99
C VAL A 127 6.94 -3.93 -1.83
N ARG A 128 7.52 -5.10 -2.05
CA ARG A 128 8.44 -5.36 -3.16
C ARG A 128 7.60 -5.77 -4.35
N TYR A 129 7.51 -4.92 -5.37
CA TYR A 129 6.70 -5.18 -6.55
C TYR A 129 7.55 -5.23 -7.82
N GLY A 130 7.74 -6.43 -8.37
CA GLY A 130 8.43 -6.65 -9.63
C GLY A 130 9.86 -6.11 -9.68
N GLU A 131 10.51 -5.95 -8.53
CA GLU A 131 11.90 -5.51 -8.39
C GLU A 131 12.77 -6.64 -7.81
N THR A 132 14.07 -6.54 -8.02
CA THR A 132 15.00 -7.48 -7.40
C THR A 132 15.12 -7.19 -5.91
N SER A 133 15.45 -8.20 -5.10
CA SER A 133 15.70 -8.00 -3.67
C SER A 133 16.80 -6.98 -3.44
N PHE A 134 17.87 -6.99 -4.25
CA PHE A 134 18.96 -6.02 -4.19
C PHE A 134 18.47 -4.58 -4.44
N ALA A 135 17.70 -4.35 -5.51
CA ALA A 135 17.16 -3.03 -5.83
C ALA A 135 16.21 -2.54 -4.73
N PHE A 136 15.32 -3.41 -4.26
CA PHE A 136 14.38 -3.15 -3.17
C PHE A 136 15.09 -2.71 -1.89
N LEU A 137 16.04 -3.51 -1.40
CA LEU A 137 16.77 -3.20 -0.16
C LEU A 137 17.63 -1.95 -0.30
N SER A 138 18.30 -1.77 -1.45
CA SER A 138 19.13 -0.58 -1.70
C SER A 138 18.31 0.70 -1.69
N ARG A 139 17.12 0.72 -2.31
CA ARG A 139 16.25 1.89 -2.27
C ARG A 139 15.65 2.14 -0.89
N LEU A 140 15.21 1.08 -0.16
CA LEU A 140 14.67 1.24 1.20
C LEU A 140 15.70 1.84 2.15
N MET A 141 16.94 1.36 2.11
CA MET A 141 18.03 1.91 2.90
C MET A 141 18.28 3.38 2.54
N ALA A 142 18.34 3.72 1.24
CA ALA A 142 18.55 5.09 0.81
C ALA A 142 17.39 6.02 1.21
N GLU A 143 16.13 5.58 1.06
CA GLU A 143 14.94 6.30 1.50
C GLU A 143 14.94 6.57 3.01
N ALA A 144 15.46 5.62 3.80
CA ALA A 144 15.60 5.72 5.25
C ALA A 144 16.89 6.45 5.69
N GLY A 145 17.71 6.92 4.76
CA GLY A 145 18.98 7.57 5.07
C GLY A 145 20.06 6.62 5.59
N ILE A 146 19.92 5.32 5.38
CA ILE A 146 20.89 4.31 5.79
C ILE A 146 21.96 4.16 4.70
N VAL A 147 23.21 4.28 5.10
CA VAL A 147 24.38 3.99 4.29
C VAL A 147 24.79 2.55 4.52
N TYR A 148 25.25 1.86 3.50
CA TYR A 148 25.90 0.57 3.68
C TYR A 148 27.28 0.55 3.02
N PHE A 149 28.16 -0.29 3.57
CA PHE A 149 29.49 -0.59 3.05
C PHE A 149 29.89 -2.00 3.46
N PHE A 150 31.10 -2.44 3.08
CA PHE A 150 31.55 -3.80 3.37
C PHE A 150 32.83 -3.79 4.18
N GLU A 151 32.85 -4.57 5.24
CA GLU A 151 34.05 -4.94 5.96
C GLU A 151 34.52 -6.32 5.51
N HIS A 152 35.81 -6.49 5.33
CA HIS A 152 36.38 -7.73 4.83
C HIS A 152 37.23 -8.42 5.91
N SER A 153 37.13 -9.75 5.93
CA SER A 153 37.98 -10.66 6.72
C SER A 153 38.58 -11.73 5.80
N GLU A 154 39.43 -12.58 6.37
CA GLU A 154 40.02 -13.69 5.62
C GLU A 154 38.99 -14.68 5.06
N SER A 155 37.86 -14.83 5.71
CA SER A 155 36.85 -15.84 5.35
C SER A 155 35.54 -15.29 4.84
N ALA A 156 35.25 -13.99 5.05
CA ALA A 156 33.95 -13.41 4.75
C ALA A 156 34.05 -11.90 4.50
N HIS A 157 32.98 -11.36 3.91
CA HIS A 157 32.73 -9.92 3.93
C HIS A 157 31.36 -9.65 4.56
N THR A 158 31.30 -8.61 5.38
CA THR A 158 30.13 -8.24 6.18
C THR A 158 29.53 -6.95 5.63
N LEU A 159 28.23 -6.95 5.35
CA LEU A 159 27.48 -5.73 5.05
C LEU A 159 27.23 -4.97 6.34
N VAL A 160 27.69 -3.73 6.40
CA VAL A 160 27.51 -2.82 7.54
C VAL A 160 26.48 -1.79 7.18
N MET A 161 25.43 -1.66 7.99
CA MET A 161 24.44 -0.57 7.91
C MET A 161 24.83 0.52 8.90
N ALA A 162 24.92 1.77 8.45
CA ALA A 162 25.31 2.93 9.23
C ALA A 162 24.43 4.16 8.94
N ASP A 163 24.28 5.04 9.91
CA ASP A 163 23.52 6.29 9.82
C ASP A 163 24.21 7.50 10.49
N SER A 164 25.37 7.26 11.11
CA SER A 164 26.20 8.27 11.77
C SER A 164 27.62 8.26 11.24
N PRO A 165 28.27 9.45 11.13
CA PRO A 165 29.69 9.54 10.78
C PRO A 165 30.63 8.81 11.74
N ASP A 166 30.22 8.58 12.98
CA ASP A 166 31.03 7.94 14.03
C ASP A 166 31.33 6.46 13.77
N VAL A 167 30.58 5.85 12.86
CA VAL A 167 30.79 4.45 12.45
C VAL A 167 32.02 4.27 11.56
N PHE A 168 32.47 5.33 10.89
CA PHE A 168 33.59 5.27 9.96
C PHE A 168 34.92 5.25 10.70
N ALA A 169 35.51 4.07 10.79
CA ALA A 169 36.83 3.87 11.43
C ALA A 169 37.95 4.50 10.63
N ASP A 170 39.07 4.79 11.30
CA ASP A 170 40.27 5.27 10.64
C ASP A 170 40.80 4.25 9.62
N CYS A 171 41.30 4.77 8.51
CA CYS A 171 41.94 3.99 7.47
C CYS A 171 43.15 3.23 8.04
N PRO A 172 43.22 1.90 7.91
CA PRO A 172 44.37 1.13 8.33
C PRO A 172 45.66 1.67 7.73
N GLN A 173 46.65 2.00 8.55
CA GLN A 173 47.95 2.61 8.15
C GLN A 173 47.81 3.90 7.32
N GLY A 174 46.66 4.56 7.33
CA GLY A 174 46.34 5.75 6.60
C GLY A 174 45.47 6.73 7.38
N ALA A 175 45.45 6.66 8.71
CA ALA A 175 44.67 7.59 9.55
C ALA A 175 45.08 9.05 9.32
N THR A 176 46.35 9.30 8.95
CA THR A 176 46.86 10.57 8.51
C THR A 176 47.72 10.37 7.25
N LEU A 177 47.36 11.03 6.17
CA LEU A 177 48.07 10.99 4.88
C LEU A 177 48.73 12.35 4.60
N GLU A 178 50.05 12.32 4.32
CA GLU A 178 50.77 13.52 3.93
C GLU A 178 50.48 13.84 2.47
N TRP A 179 50.37 15.12 2.17
CA TRP A 179 50.26 15.59 0.79
C TRP A 179 51.65 15.76 0.19
N LEU A 180 51.95 15.02 -0.89
CA LEU A 180 53.22 15.04 -1.61
C LEU A 180 52.93 15.24 -3.09
N PRO A 181 52.95 16.49 -3.60
CA PRO A 181 52.57 16.82 -4.99
C PRO A 181 53.48 16.20 -6.04
N ASP A 182 54.77 16.09 -5.75
CA ASP A 182 55.81 15.67 -6.70
C ASP A 182 56.02 14.13 -6.70
N ALA A 183 55.18 13.38 -5.98
CA ALA A 183 55.36 11.93 -5.91
C ALA A 183 55.06 11.20 -7.23
N GLN A 184 54.46 11.88 -8.21
CA GLN A 184 54.20 11.35 -9.55
C GLN A 184 55.42 11.35 -10.47
N ASP A 185 56.32 12.34 -10.37
CA ASP A 185 57.39 12.58 -11.37
C ASP A 185 58.62 11.68 -11.18
N LYS A 186 58.62 10.82 -10.18
CA LYS A 186 59.72 9.84 -10.05
C LYS A 186 59.40 8.56 -10.83
N GLU A 187 59.27 8.69 -12.14
CA GLU A 187 59.42 7.52 -13.02
C GLU A 187 60.83 6.98 -12.87
N GLY A 188 60.95 5.80 -12.22
CA GLY A 188 62.15 5.01 -12.27
C GLY A 188 62.84 4.63 -10.96
N GLY A 189 62.32 4.96 -9.78
CA GLY A 189 62.86 4.46 -8.52
C GLY A 189 61.80 3.82 -7.62
N PRO A 190 62.08 2.75 -6.86
CA PRO A 190 61.22 2.35 -5.79
C PRO A 190 61.03 3.54 -4.86
N PRO A 191 59.83 3.81 -4.32
CA PRO A 191 59.67 4.81 -3.29
C PRO A 191 60.61 4.40 -2.15
N THR A 192 61.60 5.23 -1.86
CA THR A 192 62.64 4.97 -0.87
C THR A 192 62.09 5.02 0.56
N GLU A 193 60.80 5.35 0.72
CA GLU A 193 60.04 5.24 1.95
C GLU A 193 58.64 4.70 1.66
N PRO A 194 58.17 3.69 2.42
CA PRO A 194 56.85 3.07 2.27
C PRO A 194 55.76 3.92 2.95
N SER A 195 55.84 5.25 2.92
CA SER A 195 54.81 6.09 3.53
C SER A 195 53.61 6.26 2.60
N ALA A 196 52.46 5.90 3.08
CA ALA A 196 51.20 6.15 2.42
C ALA A 196 50.93 7.66 2.36
N HIS A 197 50.70 8.20 1.16
CA HIS A 197 50.51 9.64 0.90
C HIS A 197 49.40 9.92 -0.11
N VAL A 198 49.03 11.18 -0.18
CA VAL A 198 48.05 11.68 -1.17
C VAL A 198 48.68 12.72 -2.08
N PHE A 199 48.28 12.74 -3.32
CA PHE A 199 48.71 13.69 -4.34
C PHE A 199 47.55 14.02 -5.28
N GLU A 200 47.74 15.02 -6.18
CA GLU A 200 46.70 15.47 -7.14
C GLU A 200 45.35 15.79 -6.47
N LEU A 201 45.38 16.43 -5.29
CA LEU A 201 44.15 16.76 -4.57
C LEU A 201 43.40 17.92 -5.23
N SER A 202 42.12 17.75 -5.43
CA SER A 202 41.18 18.78 -5.88
C SER A 202 40.01 18.89 -4.93
N LEU A 203 39.64 20.14 -4.61
CA LEU A 203 38.48 20.43 -3.76
C LEU A 203 37.39 21.04 -4.64
N SER A 204 36.21 20.49 -4.60
CA SER A 204 35.06 20.96 -5.38
C SER A 204 33.90 21.34 -4.50
N ARG A 205 33.25 22.45 -4.83
CA ARG A 205 31.96 22.87 -4.29
C ARG A 205 30.98 23.07 -5.42
N GLN A 206 29.74 22.62 -5.23
CA GLN A 206 28.67 22.84 -6.19
C GLN A 206 27.43 23.34 -5.47
N VAL A 207 26.52 23.96 -6.21
CA VAL A 207 25.21 24.35 -5.68
C VAL A 207 24.43 23.09 -5.30
N ALA A 208 23.95 23.05 -4.06
CA ALA A 208 23.08 22.02 -3.55
C ALA A 208 21.71 22.63 -3.20
N ALA A 209 20.71 21.82 -2.96
CA ALA A 209 19.43 22.30 -2.43
C ALA A 209 19.67 22.94 -1.04
N ALA A 210 19.06 24.09 -0.81
CA ALA A 210 19.14 24.78 0.47
C ALA A 210 18.00 24.37 1.40
N SER A 211 16.92 23.83 0.85
CA SER A 211 15.79 23.32 1.62
C SER A 211 15.13 22.13 0.93
N CYS A 212 14.38 21.36 1.72
CA CYS A 212 13.54 20.29 1.24
C CYS A 212 12.18 20.36 1.93
N SER A 213 11.09 20.27 1.18
CA SER A 213 9.74 20.17 1.69
C SER A 213 9.11 18.83 1.28
N VAL A 214 8.34 18.26 2.19
CA VAL A 214 7.56 17.04 1.95
C VAL A 214 6.13 17.30 2.40
N ASP A 215 5.19 16.68 1.73
CA ASP A 215 3.78 16.69 2.12
C ASP A 215 3.17 15.32 1.91
N ASP A 216 2.09 15.02 2.63
CA ASP A 216 1.31 13.81 2.44
C ASP A 216 -0.10 13.96 3.03
N TYR A 217 -0.89 12.90 2.92
CA TYR A 217 -2.26 12.83 3.43
C TYR A 217 -2.48 11.54 4.21
N ASN A 218 -2.90 11.68 5.48
CA ASN A 218 -3.31 10.55 6.30
C ASN A 218 -4.84 10.52 6.43
N PRO A 219 -5.53 9.53 5.84
CA PRO A 219 -6.98 9.42 5.91
C PRO A 219 -7.53 9.14 7.32
N LEU A 220 -6.70 8.74 8.27
CA LEU A 220 -7.10 8.53 9.67
C LEU A 220 -7.08 9.82 10.48
N THR A 221 -6.34 10.83 10.02
CA THR A 221 -6.25 12.16 10.63
C THR A 221 -6.36 13.25 9.55
N PRO A 222 -7.50 13.31 8.81
CA PRO A 222 -7.62 14.10 7.59
C PRO A 222 -7.46 15.62 7.78
N GLU A 223 -7.73 16.11 8.98
CA GLU A 223 -7.59 17.54 9.34
C GLU A 223 -6.15 17.93 9.75
N THR A 224 -5.25 16.94 9.91
CA THR A 224 -3.87 17.20 10.32
C THR A 224 -3.01 17.44 9.09
N SER A 225 -2.39 18.63 8.99
CA SER A 225 -1.38 18.89 7.96
C SER A 225 -0.15 18.02 8.20
N LEU A 226 0.31 17.35 7.16
CA LEU A 226 1.55 16.56 7.15
C LEU A 226 2.71 17.30 6.48
N ALA A 227 2.49 18.56 6.06
CA ALA A 227 3.54 19.37 5.47
C ALA A 227 4.71 19.58 6.46
N ALA A 228 5.90 19.19 6.03
CA ALA A 228 7.13 19.31 6.80
C ALA A 228 8.28 19.80 5.93
N SER A 229 9.27 20.44 6.53
CA SER A 229 10.41 20.97 5.79
C SER A 229 11.71 20.90 6.61
N ALA A 230 12.84 20.90 5.92
CA ALA A 230 14.16 21.03 6.49
C ALA A 230 14.97 22.04 5.67
N GLY A 231 15.83 22.84 6.36
CA GLY A 231 16.58 23.94 5.75
C GLY A 231 15.74 25.14 5.36
N GLU A 232 16.38 26.15 4.82
CA GLU A 232 15.72 27.40 4.39
C GLU A 232 16.34 27.91 3.09
N GLY A 233 15.53 28.51 2.22
CA GLY A 233 15.98 29.20 1.01
C GLY A 233 15.84 28.38 -0.27
N PHE A 234 16.53 28.86 -1.32
CA PHE A 234 16.48 28.31 -2.69
C PHE A 234 17.87 27.86 -3.14
N PRO A 235 18.01 26.71 -3.87
CA PRO A 235 16.94 25.85 -4.39
C PRO A 235 16.22 25.02 -3.34
N CYS A 236 14.90 24.80 -3.55
CA CYS A 236 14.07 23.96 -2.72
C CYS A 236 13.62 22.70 -3.49
N LEU A 237 13.70 21.54 -2.85
CA LEU A 237 13.17 20.28 -3.38
C LEU A 237 11.81 20.00 -2.76
N GLY A 238 10.77 19.89 -3.58
CA GLY A 238 9.40 19.61 -3.15
C GLY A 238 8.98 18.18 -3.49
N TYR A 239 8.38 17.48 -2.52
CA TYR A 239 7.87 16.12 -2.67
C TYR A 239 6.42 16.05 -2.17
N PRO A 240 5.42 16.11 -3.07
CA PRO A 240 4.00 16.19 -2.69
C PRO A 240 3.40 14.89 -2.13
N LEU A 241 4.12 13.76 -2.25
CA LEU A 241 3.74 12.47 -1.67
C LEU A 241 4.99 11.87 -1.03
N GLY A 242 5.23 12.23 0.24
CA GLY A 242 6.43 11.86 0.99
C GLY A 242 6.46 10.41 1.43
N GLY A 243 5.30 9.81 1.66
CA GLY A 243 5.17 8.46 2.22
C GLY A 243 5.31 8.45 3.75
N HIS A 244 5.04 9.58 4.41
CA HIS A 244 5.05 9.71 5.88
C HIS A 244 3.62 9.76 6.43
N ILE A 245 3.45 9.47 7.71
CA ILE A 245 2.14 9.29 8.35
C ILE A 245 1.84 10.35 9.42
N ASP A 246 2.86 11.05 9.88
CA ASP A 246 2.79 12.14 10.86
C ASP A 246 3.85 13.20 10.56
N GLN A 247 3.73 14.36 11.20
CA GLN A 247 4.62 15.50 10.97
C GLN A 247 6.07 15.18 11.36
N GLN A 248 6.29 14.48 12.46
CA GLN A 248 7.65 14.16 12.94
C GLN A 248 8.40 13.26 11.93
N SER A 249 7.74 12.26 11.38
CA SER A 249 8.33 11.42 10.33
C SER A 249 8.55 12.20 9.03
N GLY A 250 7.70 13.19 8.73
CA GLY A 250 7.88 14.13 7.63
C GLY A 250 9.13 15.01 7.79
N GLU A 251 9.33 15.59 8.97
CA GLU A 251 10.54 16.39 9.29
C GLU A 251 11.81 15.55 9.16
N GLY A 252 11.81 14.32 9.69
CA GLY A 252 12.92 13.39 9.53
C GLY A 252 13.22 13.06 8.08
N LEU A 253 12.17 12.83 7.27
CA LEU A 253 12.31 12.53 5.85
C LEU A 253 12.84 13.74 5.05
N ALA A 254 12.35 14.94 5.34
CA ALA A 254 12.85 16.17 4.72
C ALA A 254 14.34 16.39 5.03
N ALA A 255 14.76 16.17 6.28
CA ALA A 255 16.15 16.27 6.70
C ALA A 255 17.04 15.23 5.98
N ILE A 256 16.62 13.97 5.90
CA ILE A 256 17.35 12.91 5.19
C ILE A 256 17.56 13.28 3.71
N ARG A 257 16.52 13.79 3.06
CA ARG A 257 16.58 14.18 1.64
C ARG A 257 17.47 15.40 1.41
N LEU A 258 17.44 16.36 2.33
CA LEU A 258 18.32 17.52 2.29
C LEU A 258 19.78 17.09 2.48
N ASP A 259 20.10 16.31 3.52
CA ASP A 259 21.43 15.76 3.77
C ASP A 259 21.97 14.99 2.54
N ALA A 260 21.13 14.21 1.85
CA ALA A 260 21.52 13.48 0.65
C ALA A 260 21.94 14.41 -0.50
N CYS A 261 21.27 15.55 -0.66
CA CYS A 261 21.62 16.56 -1.65
C CYS A 261 22.88 17.31 -1.26
N GLU A 262 23.03 17.69 0.01
CA GLU A 262 24.19 18.42 0.54
C GLU A 262 25.44 17.57 0.54
N SER A 263 25.35 16.26 0.77
CA SER A 263 26.47 15.31 0.76
C SER A 263 27.28 15.34 -0.55
N GLY A 264 26.65 15.76 -1.64
CA GLY A 264 27.30 15.96 -2.93
C GLY A 264 27.96 17.32 -3.11
N GLY A 265 27.62 18.32 -2.26
CA GLY A 265 27.95 19.73 -2.47
C GLY A 265 29.40 20.09 -2.21
N PHE A 266 30.09 19.39 -1.34
CA PHE A 266 31.50 19.64 -0.99
C PHE A 266 32.28 18.33 -0.97
N LYS A 267 33.25 18.18 -1.88
CA LYS A 267 33.99 16.93 -2.09
C LYS A 267 35.47 17.18 -2.26
N LEU A 268 36.28 16.30 -1.71
CA LEU A 268 37.67 16.11 -2.02
C LEU A 268 37.79 14.98 -3.06
N ARG A 269 38.59 15.20 -4.10
CA ARG A 269 39.04 14.13 -5.01
C ARG A 269 40.55 14.17 -5.09
N GLY A 270 41.13 12.99 -5.24
CA GLY A 270 42.58 12.90 -5.35
C GLY A 270 43.07 11.49 -5.58
N ARG A 271 44.38 11.35 -5.61
CA ARG A 271 45.06 10.06 -5.76
C ARG A 271 45.88 9.74 -4.54
N SER A 272 46.04 8.46 -4.24
CA SER A 272 46.77 8.00 -3.07
C SER A 272 47.55 6.72 -3.35
N SER A 273 48.69 6.59 -2.71
CA SER A 273 49.47 5.35 -2.66
C SER A 273 49.09 4.45 -1.46
N CYS A 274 48.11 4.84 -0.65
CA CYS A 274 47.73 4.12 0.58
C CYS A 274 46.87 2.86 0.30
N PRO A 275 47.37 1.62 0.46
CA PRO A 275 46.58 0.41 0.23
C PRO A 275 45.47 0.19 1.26
N GLY A 276 45.53 0.88 2.38
CA GLY A 276 44.51 0.82 3.43
C GLY A 276 43.22 1.57 3.09
N LEU A 277 43.23 2.48 2.09
CA LEU A 277 42.04 3.24 1.69
C LEU A 277 40.93 2.33 1.18
N SER A 278 39.75 2.49 1.77
CA SER A 278 38.54 1.79 1.41
C SER A 278 37.31 2.71 1.54
N ALA A 279 36.24 2.41 0.83
CA ALA A 279 34.98 3.14 1.05
C ALA A 279 34.48 2.94 2.48
N GLY A 280 34.15 4.04 3.17
CA GLY A 280 33.75 4.02 4.58
C GLY A 280 34.91 4.09 5.58
N CYS A 281 36.13 4.26 5.15
CA CYS A 281 37.22 4.62 6.07
C CYS A 281 37.42 6.13 6.17
N ALA A 282 37.88 6.58 7.33
CA ALA A 282 38.23 7.97 7.60
C ALA A 282 39.74 8.19 7.53
N PHE A 283 40.17 9.33 7.04
CA PHE A 283 41.59 9.76 6.98
C PHE A 283 41.71 11.27 7.11
N ALA A 284 42.80 11.74 7.66
CA ALA A 284 43.15 13.15 7.71
C ALA A 284 44.21 13.46 6.66
N VAL A 285 44.15 14.63 6.04
CA VAL A 285 45.19 15.13 5.15
C VAL A 285 46.05 16.16 5.90
N LYS A 286 47.37 16.12 5.71
CA LYS A 286 48.33 17.10 6.24
C LYS A 286 49.24 17.64 5.15
N GLY A 287 49.77 18.88 5.36
CA GLY A 287 50.79 19.48 4.51
C GLY A 287 50.29 20.20 3.25
N HIS A 288 48.98 20.18 2.97
CA HIS A 288 48.41 20.88 1.83
C HIS A 288 48.38 22.40 2.09
N PRO A 289 48.74 23.27 1.10
CA PRO A 289 48.76 24.73 1.28
C PRO A 289 47.37 25.32 1.55
N ASN A 290 46.31 24.69 1.05
CA ASN A 290 44.93 25.09 1.37
C ASN A 290 44.48 24.39 2.67
N GLY A 291 44.29 25.14 3.76
CA GLY A 291 43.85 24.61 5.07
C GLY A 291 42.50 23.90 5.06
N GLN A 292 41.63 24.18 4.07
CA GLN A 292 40.33 23.46 3.95
C GLN A 292 40.52 22.00 3.53
N VAL A 293 41.66 21.62 3.01
CA VAL A 293 42.01 20.23 2.66
C VAL A 293 42.57 19.48 3.89
N ASN A 294 43.25 20.19 4.81
CA ASN A 294 43.90 19.63 5.99
C ASN A 294 42.89 19.34 7.12
N VAL A 295 41.83 18.57 6.81
CA VAL A 295 40.80 18.13 7.74
C VAL A 295 40.65 16.62 7.65
N ARG A 296 39.79 16.07 8.50
CA ARG A 296 39.42 14.65 8.44
C ARG A 296 38.30 14.42 7.40
N TRP A 297 38.50 13.44 6.55
CA TRP A 297 37.64 13.04 5.45
C TRP A 297 37.15 11.62 5.61
N VAL A 298 35.99 11.29 5.03
CA VAL A 298 35.49 9.92 4.86
C VAL A 298 35.50 9.59 3.38
N ALA A 299 36.18 8.50 3.00
CA ALA A 299 36.20 8.02 1.63
C ALA A 299 34.82 7.48 1.24
N THR A 300 34.18 8.14 0.27
CA THR A 300 32.89 7.73 -0.27
C THR A 300 33.02 6.81 -1.47
N GLU A 301 34.12 6.92 -2.22
CA GLU A 301 34.44 6.09 -3.37
C GLU A 301 35.94 5.91 -3.47
N VAL A 302 36.38 4.69 -3.72
CA VAL A 302 37.78 4.35 -3.96
C VAL A 302 37.85 3.44 -5.18
N ARG A 303 38.66 3.84 -6.17
CA ARG A 303 39.05 3.02 -7.31
C ARG A 303 40.53 2.79 -7.25
N PHE A 304 40.98 1.56 -7.34
CA PHE A 304 42.39 1.29 -7.23
C PHE A 304 42.89 0.26 -8.24
N THR A 305 44.17 0.34 -8.51
CA THR A 305 44.93 -0.68 -9.24
C THR A 305 46.13 -1.08 -8.41
N ALA A 306 46.30 -2.37 -8.18
CA ALA A 306 47.49 -2.93 -7.55
C ALA A 306 48.17 -3.92 -8.48
N SER A 307 49.46 -3.76 -8.69
CA SER A 307 50.29 -4.69 -9.49
C SER A 307 51.23 -5.47 -8.57
N PHE A 308 51.31 -6.77 -8.82
CA PHE A 308 52.16 -7.72 -8.09
C PHE A 308 53.12 -8.31 -9.12
N PRO A 309 54.42 -7.92 -9.10
CA PRO A 309 55.38 -8.50 -10.00
C PRO A 309 55.61 -9.97 -9.72
N GLY A 310 55.91 -10.74 -10.77
CA GLY A 310 56.21 -12.18 -10.62
C GLY A 310 57.55 -12.41 -9.93
N ASN A 311 57.71 -13.62 -9.36
CA ASN A 311 58.99 -14.04 -8.75
C ASN A 311 60.16 -13.93 -9.76
N GLY A 312 61.20 -13.23 -9.34
CA GLY A 312 62.40 -13.04 -10.18
C GLY A 312 62.48 -11.71 -10.93
N THR A 313 61.52 -10.83 -10.80
CA THR A 313 61.59 -9.43 -11.28
C THR A 313 62.11 -8.54 -10.15
N ALA A 314 62.94 -7.56 -10.51
CA ALA A 314 63.42 -6.52 -9.55
C ALA A 314 62.35 -5.43 -9.32
N GLU A 315 61.15 -5.58 -9.91
CA GLU A 315 60.05 -4.62 -9.76
C GLU A 315 59.40 -4.77 -8.38
N THR A 316 59.08 -3.66 -7.74
CA THR A 316 58.27 -3.59 -6.52
C THR A 316 56.81 -3.45 -6.92
N GLY A 317 55.93 -4.12 -6.16
CA GLY A 317 54.48 -3.97 -6.33
C GLY A 317 54.07 -2.48 -6.21
N ARG A 318 53.12 -2.07 -7.05
CA ARG A 318 52.60 -0.71 -7.06
C ARG A 318 51.12 -0.72 -6.64
N PHE A 319 50.74 0.25 -5.83
CA PHE A 319 49.35 0.55 -5.53
C PHE A 319 49.03 2.01 -5.85
N LEU A 320 47.90 2.21 -6.52
CA LEU A 320 47.42 3.53 -6.85
C LEU A 320 45.88 3.54 -6.71
N ALA A 321 45.34 4.50 -5.97
CA ALA A 321 43.94 4.68 -5.77
C ALA A 321 43.49 6.10 -6.16
N ASP A 322 42.37 6.19 -6.89
CA ASP A 322 41.58 7.40 -7.01
C ASP A 322 40.56 7.40 -5.87
N VAL A 323 40.50 8.49 -5.10
CA VAL A 323 39.61 8.62 -3.94
C VAL A 323 38.67 9.81 -4.11
N SER A 324 37.40 9.62 -3.80
CA SER A 324 36.43 10.70 -3.56
C SER A 324 36.02 10.65 -2.09
N ALA A 325 35.99 11.79 -1.42
CA ALA A 325 35.71 11.87 0.00
C ALA A 325 34.86 13.11 0.33
N VAL A 326 34.13 13.01 1.45
CA VAL A 326 33.41 14.13 2.07
C VAL A 326 34.00 14.43 3.44
N PRO A 327 33.83 15.65 4.00
CA PRO A 327 34.27 15.92 5.37
C PRO A 327 33.69 14.92 6.35
N ALA A 328 34.49 14.45 7.30
CA ALA A 328 34.04 13.49 8.33
C ALA A 328 32.94 14.06 9.25
N SER A 329 32.78 15.38 9.30
CA SER A 329 31.67 16.05 10.00
C SER A 329 30.35 16.04 9.24
N ALA A 330 30.38 15.74 7.92
CA ALA A 330 29.17 15.74 7.10
C ALA A 330 28.36 14.45 7.32
N ARG A 331 27.08 14.60 7.47
CA ARG A 331 26.15 13.45 7.46
C ARG A 331 25.96 12.98 6.02
N TYR A 332 26.77 12.04 5.59
CA TYR A 332 26.62 11.44 4.28
C TYR A 332 25.35 10.59 4.21
N ARG A 333 24.47 10.89 3.24
CA ARG A 333 23.30 10.10 2.90
C ARG A 333 23.36 9.70 1.43
N PRO A 334 23.03 8.45 1.08
CA PRO A 334 23.02 8.04 -0.31
C PRO A 334 21.81 8.62 -1.04
N LEU A 335 22.02 9.11 -2.25
CA LEU A 335 20.91 9.32 -3.17
C LEU A 335 20.38 7.95 -3.64
N PRO A 336 19.06 7.76 -3.74
CA PRO A 336 18.49 6.52 -4.25
C PRO A 336 19.04 6.22 -5.65
N PHE A 337 19.66 5.06 -5.79
CA PHE A 337 20.16 4.59 -7.10
C PHE A 337 19.06 3.95 -7.93
N PHE A 338 18.13 3.27 -7.25
CA PHE A 338 16.96 2.65 -7.86
C PHE A 338 15.75 3.52 -7.59
N ALA A 339 14.97 3.77 -8.64
CA ALA A 339 13.66 4.39 -8.49
C ALA A 339 12.70 3.39 -7.81
N ARG A 340 11.80 3.92 -7.00
CA ARG A 340 10.69 3.14 -6.45
C ARG A 340 9.83 2.58 -7.58
N SER A 341 9.49 1.29 -7.51
CA SER A 341 8.56 0.68 -8.45
C SER A 341 7.21 1.40 -8.41
N ARG A 342 6.63 1.64 -9.57
CA ARG A 342 5.32 2.27 -9.71
C ARG A 342 4.34 1.34 -10.39
N MET A 343 3.14 1.31 -9.85
CA MET A 343 2.01 0.61 -10.44
C MET A 343 1.48 1.43 -11.62
N SER A 344 1.63 0.91 -12.83
CA SER A 344 1.20 1.60 -14.06
C SER A 344 -0.32 1.52 -14.31
N GLY A 345 -1.03 0.65 -13.60
CA GLY A 345 -2.47 0.46 -13.72
C GLY A 345 -3.05 -0.26 -12.52
N PRO A 346 -4.37 -0.48 -12.49
CA PRO A 346 -5.01 -1.26 -11.45
C PRO A 346 -4.64 -2.74 -11.55
N LEU A 347 -4.68 -3.42 -10.42
CA LEU A 347 -4.66 -4.88 -10.32
C LEU A 347 -6.01 -5.37 -9.81
N THR A 348 -6.26 -6.67 -9.95
CA THR A 348 -7.33 -7.31 -9.17
C THR A 348 -6.76 -8.12 -8.02
N GLY A 349 -7.61 -8.33 -7.02
CA GLY A 349 -7.31 -9.14 -5.86
C GLY A 349 -8.58 -9.67 -5.24
N VAL A 350 -8.44 -10.57 -4.30
CA VAL A 350 -9.56 -11.19 -3.60
C VAL A 350 -9.63 -10.65 -2.18
N VAL A 351 -10.82 -10.26 -1.75
CA VAL A 351 -11.06 -9.84 -0.36
C VAL A 351 -10.81 -11.02 0.58
N THR A 352 -10.06 -10.77 1.63
CA THR A 352 -9.69 -11.76 2.63
C THR A 352 -9.95 -11.26 4.04
N GLY A 353 -9.85 -12.13 5.02
CA GLY A 353 -10.07 -11.78 6.42
C GLY A 353 -9.84 -12.95 7.33
N LYS A 354 -10.36 -12.86 8.54
CA LYS A 354 -10.23 -13.89 9.56
C LYS A 354 -11.02 -15.14 9.16
N GLU A 355 -10.46 -16.30 9.46
CA GLU A 355 -11.10 -17.59 9.19
C GLU A 355 -12.49 -17.69 9.84
N GLY A 356 -13.47 -18.15 9.08
CA GLY A 356 -14.86 -18.30 9.52
C GLY A 356 -15.72 -17.04 9.41
N GLU A 357 -15.15 -15.90 9.01
CA GLU A 357 -15.90 -14.66 8.79
C GLU A 357 -16.30 -14.50 7.32
N GLU A 358 -17.50 -13.99 7.05
CA GLU A 358 -17.92 -13.59 5.71
C GLU A 358 -17.61 -12.13 5.41
N VAL A 359 -17.57 -11.28 6.43
CA VAL A 359 -17.30 -9.84 6.33
C VAL A 359 -16.26 -9.49 7.37
N TRP A 360 -15.12 -8.97 6.91
CA TRP A 360 -14.04 -8.54 7.78
C TRP A 360 -13.67 -7.08 7.46
N THR A 361 -14.12 -6.15 8.28
CA THR A 361 -13.88 -4.71 8.11
C THR A 361 -13.50 -4.06 9.42
N ASP A 362 -12.78 -2.95 9.34
CA ASP A 362 -12.54 -2.09 10.49
C ASP A 362 -13.65 -1.02 10.66
N GLN A 363 -13.48 -0.15 11.64
CA GLN A 363 -14.42 0.95 11.94
C GLN A 363 -14.57 1.98 10.80
N HIS A 364 -13.63 2.03 9.85
CA HIS A 364 -13.63 2.92 8.69
C HIS A 364 -14.17 2.24 7.41
N GLY A 365 -14.66 1.01 7.50
CA GLY A 365 -15.16 0.24 6.36
C GLY A 365 -14.07 -0.22 5.40
N ARG A 366 -12.81 -0.27 5.85
CA ARG A 366 -11.68 -0.81 5.10
C ARG A 366 -11.73 -2.33 5.09
N CYS A 367 -11.17 -2.95 4.06
CA CYS A 367 -11.06 -4.41 3.94
C CYS A 367 -9.61 -4.86 3.81
N LYS A 368 -9.37 -6.15 3.94
CA LYS A 368 -8.11 -6.81 3.63
C LYS A 368 -8.22 -7.46 2.25
N VAL A 369 -7.11 -7.47 1.50
CA VAL A 369 -7.06 -8.06 0.16
C VAL A 369 -5.85 -8.96 0.01
N ARG A 370 -6.01 -10.02 -0.78
CA ARG A 370 -4.92 -10.86 -1.25
C ARG A 370 -4.71 -10.62 -2.75
N PHE A 371 -3.51 -10.21 -3.13
CA PHE A 371 -3.15 -10.13 -4.54
C PHE A 371 -2.92 -11.53 -5.13
N HIS A 372 -3.16 -11.71 -6.43
CA HIS A 372 -3.03 -13.01 -7.10
C HIS A 372 -1.63 -13.62 -7.05
N TRP A 373 -0.59 -12.79 -6.86
CA TRP A 373 0.79 -13.24 -6.72
C TRP A 373 1.17 -13.69 -5.29
N GLN A 374 0.28 -13.55 -4.32
CA GLN A 374 0.48 -14.03 -2.94
C GLN A 374 -0.05 -15.45 -2.77
N GLY A 375 0.67 -16.29 -2.02
CA GLY A 375 0.28 -17.67 -1.75
C GLY A 375 -0.77 -17.81 -0.65
N ALA A 376 -0.58 -17.13 0.49
CA ALA A 376 -1.48 -17.20 1.65
C ALA A 376 -2.70 -16.28 1.47
N SER A 377 -3.83 -16.67 2.08
CA SER A 377 -5.08 -15.91 2.08
C SER A 377 -5.66 -15.88 3.49
N ASP A 378 -5.26 -14.88 4.26
CA ASP A 378 -5.69 -14.64 5.63
C ASP A 378 -5.77 -13.13 5.93
N GLU A 379 -6.06 -12.79 7.18
CA GLU A 379 -6.11 -11.40 7.64
C GLU A 379 -4.77 -10.66 7.60
N THR A 380 -3.67 -11.37 7.35
CA THR A 380 -2.32 -10.80 7.25
C THR A 380 -1.87 -10.55 5.81
N SER A 381 -2.72 -10.81 4.82
CA SER A 381 -2.36 -10.69 3.40
C SER A 381 -2.08 -9.25 2.95
N SER A 382 -2.72 -8.25 3.57
CA SER A 382 -2.47 -6.83 3.26
C SER A 382 -2.60 -5.93 4.51
N CYS A 383 -2.30 -4.64 4.34
CA CYS A 383 -2.80 -3.59 5.24
C CYS A 383 -4.32 -3.46 5.15
N TRP A 384 -4.91 -2.61 5.98
CA TRP A 384 -6.30 -2.18 5.82
C TRP A 384 -6.43 -1.27 4.59
N VAL A 385 -7.15 -1.74 3.57
CA VAL A 385 -7.34 -1.06 2.29
C VAL A 385 -8.68 -0.33 2.29
N ARG A 386 -8.66 0.97 1.98
CA ARG A 386 -9.88 1.78 1.84
C ARG A 386 -10.68 1.30 0.63
N VAL A 387 -12.00 1.41 0.72
CA VAL A 387 -12.93 1.06 -0.36
C VAL A 387 -13.62 2.32 -0.86
N ALA A 388 -13.47 2.62 -2.14
CA ALA A 388 -14.18 3.72 -2.78
C ALA A 388 -15.68 3.43 -2.81
N GLN A 389 -16.48 4.44 -2.51
CA GLN A 389 -17.94 4.39 -2.52
C GLN A 389 -18.48 5.37 -3.57
N PRO A 390 -19.64 5.11 -4.17
CA PRO A 390 -20.20 6.02 -5.17
C PRO A 390 -20.60 7.39 -4.60
N TRP A 391 -20.82 7.50 -3.30
CA TRP A 391 -21.16 8.73 -2.61
C TRP A 391 -20.74 8.65 -1.14
N THR A 392 -20.00 9.66 -0.66
CA THR A 392 -19.52 9.75 0.73
C THR A 392 -19.70 11.15 1.30
N GLY A 393 -20.20 11.24 2.52
CA GLY A 393 -20.31 12.48 3.28
C GLY A 393 -20.24 12.21 4.79
N HIS A 394 -20.27 13.26 5.58
CA HIS A 394 -20.21 13.16 7.04
C HIS A 394 -21.52 12.60 7.58
N GLY A 395 -21.54 11.29 7.87
CA GLY A 395 -22.72 10.59 8.39
C GLY A 395 -23.80 10.26 7.34
N TYR A 396 -23.54 10.47 6.03
CA TYR A 396 -24.47 10.12 4.97
C TYR A 396 -23.73 9.62 3.72
N GLY A 397 -24.44 8.91 2.82
CA GLY A 397 -23.90 8.39 1.58
C GLY A 397 -24.31 6.96 1.28
N ALA A 398 -23.65 6.33 0.32
CA ALA A 398 -23.81 4.92 -0.01
C ALA A 398 -22.69 4.08 0.61
N LEU A 399 -23.01 2.90 1.10
CA LEU A 399 -22.04 2.00 1.73
C LEU A 399 -22.22 0.58 1.19
N PHE A 400 -21.32 0.16 0.30
CA PHE A 400 -21.22 -1.20 -0.21
C PHE A 400 -19.91 -1.82 0.24
N ARG A 401 -20.00 -2.85 1.09
CA ARG A 401 -18.83 -3.52 1.67
C ARG A 401 -18.53 -4.79 0.90
N PRO A 402 -17.31 -4.93 0.34
CA PRO A 402 -16.89 -6.20 -0.24
C PRO A 402 -16.88 -7.30 0.83
N ARG A 403 -17.33 -8.50 0.47
CA ARG A 403 -17.26 -9.68 1.34
C ARG A 403 -16.03 -10.52 1.01
N ILE A 404 -15.60 -11.33 1.98
CA ILE A 404 -14.49 -12.28 1.79
C ILE A 404 -14.79 -13.19 0.59
N GLY A 405 -13.78 -13.41 -0.26
CA GLY A 405 -13.90 -14.19 -1.49
C GLY A 405 -14.33 -13.40 -2.73
N GLN A 406 -14.78 -12.15 -2.58
CA GLN A 406 -15.13 -11.30 -3.73
C GLN A 406 -13.88 -10.70 -4.38
N GLU A 407 -13.91 -10.62 -5.71
CA GLU A 407 -12.84 -9.99 -6.49
C GLU A 407 -13.05 -8.48 -6.56
N VAL A 408 -11.97 -7.74 -6.27
CA VAL A 408 -11.96 -6.28 -6.24
C VAL A 408 -10.89 -5.73 -7.18
N VAL A 409 -11.17 -4.54 -7.74
CA VAL A 409 -10.22 -3.75 -8.51
C VAL A 409 -9.46 -2.84 -7.57
N ILE A 410 -8.13 -2.90 -7.61
CA ILE A 410 -7.25 -2.19 -6.69
C ILE A 410 -6.40 -1.22 -7.50
N SER A 411 -6.56 0.06 -7.25
CA SER A 411 -5.69 1.13 -7.72
C SER A 411 -4.68 1.51 -6.64
N PHE A 412 -3.68 2.32 -7.00
CA PHE A 412 -2.60 2.68 -6.09
C PHE A 412 -2.43 4.20 -6.07
N VAL A 413 -2.47 4.82 -4.90
CA VAL A 413 -2.36 6.28 -4.77
C VAL A 413 -0.99 6.74 -5.26
N GLY A 414 -0.98 7.61 -6.28
CA GLY A 414 0.26 8.06 -6.91
C GLY A 414 1.09 6.95 -7.58
N GLY A 415 0.49 5.78 -7.82
CA GLY A 415 1.18 4.59 -8.34
C GLY A 415 2.08 3.90 -7.30
N ASP A 416 1.97 4.23 -6.02
CA ASP A 416 2.76 3.65 -4.94
C ASP A 416 2.19 2.28 -4.52
N PRO A 417 2.94 1.17 -4.69
CA PRO A 417 2.47 -0.17 -4.29
C PRO A 417 2.16 -0.30 -2.80
N ASP A 418 2.73 0.55 -1.95
CA ASP A 418 2.46 0.58 -0.51
C ASP A 418 1.11 1.24 -0.16
N ARG A 419 0.41 1.85 -1.15
CA ARG A 419 -0.80 2.65 -0.94
C ARG A 419 -1.99 2.15 -1.78
N PRO A 420 -2.46 0.90 -1.57
CA PRO A 420 -3.58 0.32 -2.30
C PRO A 420 -4.90 0.99 -1.92
N LEU A 421 -5.83 1.05 -2.90
CA LEU A 421 -7.18 1.56 -2.77
C LEU A 421 -8.12 0.69 -3.61
N VAL A 422 -9.12 0.06 -3.02
CA VAL A 422 -10.18 -0.64 -3.76
C VAL A 422 -11.06 0.40 -4.45
N THR A 423 -11.11 0.35 -5.78
CA THR A 423 -11.85 1.30 -6.62
C THR A 423 -13.07 0.71 -7.30
N GLY A 424 -13.28 -0.62 -7.18
CA GLY A 424 -14.44 -1.29 -7.73
C GLY A 424 -14.47 -2.77 -7.37
N MET A 425 -15.53 -3.44 -7.80
CA MET A 425 -15.74 -4.89 -7.68
C MET A 425 -16.06 -5.44 -9.06
N VAL A 426 -15.68 -6.69 -9.33
CA VAL A 426 -15.93 -7.36 -10.60
C VAL A 426 -16.50 -8.75 -10.36
N TYR A 427 -17.42 -9.15 -11.23
CA TYR A 427 -17.91 -10.52 -11.27
C TYR A 427 -16.90 -11.44 -11.93
N ASN A 428 -16.92 -12.70 -11.55
CA ASN A 428 -16.14 -13.77 -12.20
C ASN A 428 -16.92 -15.09 -12.16
N SER A 429 -16.35 -16.17 -12.67
CA SER A 429 -17.02 -17.47 -12.72
C SER A 429 -17.36 -18.07 -11.35
N GLY A 430 -16.61 -17.71 -10.30
CA GLY A 430 -16.90 -18.13 -8.92
C GLY A 430 -17.90 -17.22 -8.21
N ASN A 431 -18.04 -15.98 -8.66
CA ASN A 431 -19.00 -14.97 -8.17
C ASN A 431 -19.72 -14.35 -9.37
N PRO A 432 -20.72 -15.04 -9.95
CA PRO A 432 -21.46 -14.57 -11.13
C PRO A 432 -22.41 -13.42 -10.77
N PRO A 433 -22.90 -12.66 -11.77
CA PRO A 433 -23.94 -11.66 -11.59
C PRO A 433 -25.20 -12.21 -10.93
N PRO A 434 -26.01 -11.38 -10.24
CA PRO A 434 -27.19 -11.81 -9.51
C PRO A 434 -28.29 -12.41 -10.39
N TRP A 435 -28.36 -11.98 -11.65
CA TRP A 435 -29.30 -12.51 -12.64
C TRP A 435 -28.52 -13.15 -13.79
N ALA A 436 -28.99 -14.33 -14.24
CA ALA A 436 -28.30 -15.10 -15.27
C ALA A 436 -28.21 -14.33 -16.60
N LEU A 437 -27.00 -14.21 -17.13
CA LEU A 437 -26.76 -13.57 -18.42
C LEU A 437 -26.46 -14.65 -19.48
N PRO A 438 -26.88 -14.47 -20.74
CA PRO A 438 -27.52 -13.27 -21.32
C PRO A 438 -29.06 -13.22 -21.17
N GLU A 439 -29.68 -14.19 -20.52
CA GLU A 439 -31.13 -14.36 -20.44
C GLU A 439 -31.83 -13.15 -19.82
N HIS A 440 -31.24 -12.58 -18.76
CA HIS A 440 -31.77 -11.39 -18.06
C HIS A 440 -30.96 -10.12 -18.39
N ALA A 441 -30.60 -9.93 -19.66
CA ALA A 441 -29.81 -8.77 -20.07
C ALA A 441 -30.51 -7.42 -19.86
N ALA A 442 -31.85 -7.41 -19.80
CA ALA A 442 -32.65 -6.23 -19.50
C ALA A 442 -32.74 -5.91 -18.00
N CYS A 443 -32.27 -6.81 -17.11
CA CYS A 443 -32.34 -6.61 -15.67
C CYS A 443 -31.15 -5.82 -15.15
N SER A 444 -31.42 -4.85 -14.27
CA SER A 444 -30.44 -4.12 -13.49
C SER A 444 -30.95 -3.91 -12.05
N GLY A 445 -30.05 -3.65 -11.09
CA GLY A 445 -30.49 -3.37 -9.73
C GLY A 445 -29.52 -3.86 -8.65
N LEU A 446 -30.07 -4.08 -7.47
CA LEU A 446 -29.35 -4.50 -6.25
C LEU A 446 -30.01 -5.75 -5.69
N LEU A 447 -29.21 -6.80 -5.50
CA LEU A 447 -29.61 -7.99 -4.78
C LEU A 447 -28.62 -8.20 -3.64
N THR A 448 -29.13 -8.14 -2.40
CA THR A 448 -28.32 -8.40 -1.20
C THR A 448 -28.36 -9.87 -0.82
N ARG A 449 -27.58 -10.26 0.17
CA ARG A 449 -27.60 -11.61 0.72
C ARG A 449 -27.64 -11.53 2.23
N SER A 450 -28.51 -12.30 2.85
CA SER A 450 -28.61 -12.42 4.31
C SER A 450 -27.27 -12.83 4.92
N PHE A 451 -27.01 -12.37 6.12
CA PHE A 451 -25.75 -12.56 6.85
C PHE A 451 -26.06 -13.05 8.28
N PRO A 452 -25.30 -14.01 8.83
CA PRO A 452 -24.32 -14.89 8.16
C PRO A 452 -25.00 -16.04 7.38
N ASP A 453 -24.24 -16.66 6.46
CA ASP A 453 -24.58 -17.92 5.74
C ASP A 453 -25.92 -17.95 4.98
N GLY A 454 -26.59 -16.82 4.80
CA GLY A 454 -27.90 -16.73 4.16
C GLY A 454 -27.84 -16.87 2.64
N GLN A 455 -28.80 -17.60 2.05
CA GLN A 455 -28.93 -17.70 0.59
C GLN A 455 -29.94 -16.70 0.00
N ALA A 456 -30.84 -16.17 0.82
CA ALA A 456 -31.85 -15.18 0.44
C ALA A 456 -31.40 -13.75 0.76
N GLY A 457 -32.11 -12.74 0.25
CA GLY A 457 -31.77 -11.34 0.51
C GLY A 457 -32.85 -10.36 0.07
N ASN A 458 -32.58 -9.08 0.22
CA ASN A 458 -33.45 -8.01 -0.26
C ASN A 458 -33.09 -7.66 -1.70
N GLU A 459 -34.10 -7.28 -2.51
CA GLU A 459 -33.91 -6.98 -3.93
C GLU A 459 -34.58 -5.67 -4.31
N LEU A 460 -33.87 -4.85 -5.11
CA LEU A 460 -34.43 -3.79 -5.90
C LEU A 460 -33.98 -4.04 -7.35
N ARG A 461 -34.94 -4.44 -8.21
CA ARG A 461 -34.69 -4.79 -9.60
C ARG A 461 -35.51 -3.90 -10.53
N PHE A 462 -34.87 -3.49 -11.59
CA PHE A 462 -35.48 -2.89 -12.77
C PHE A 462 -35.38 -3.91 -13.90
N ASP A 463 -36.50 -4.21 -14.54
CA ASP A 463 -36.57 -5.01 -15.75
C ASP A 463 -37.10 -4.12 -16.87
N ASP A 464 -36.22 -3.80 -17.82
CA ASP A 464 -36.51 -2.89 -18.92
C ASP A 464 -36.94 -3.65 -20.19
N THR A 465 -37.46 -4.88 -20.02
CA THR A 465 -38.03 -5.64 -21.17
C THR A 465 -39.22 -4.89 -21.75
N LYS A 466 -39.10 -4.52 -23.01
CA LYS A 466 -40.16 -3.73 -23.70
C LYS A 466 -41.53 -4.40 -23.56
N ASP A 467 -42.55 -3.58 -23.24
CA ASP A 467 -43.94 -3.97 -23.00
C ASP A 467 -44.13 -4.91 -21.76
N ALA A 468 -43.07 -5.09 -20.92
CA ALA A 468 -43.09 -5.86 -19.69
C ALA A 468 -42.20 -5.21 -18.59
N GLU A 469 -42.02 -3.90 -18.67
CA GLU A 469 -41.20 -3.13 -17.77
C GLU A 469 -41.67 -3.30 -16.30
N LEU A 470 -40.71 -3.53 -15.39
CA LEU A 470 -41.04 -3.81 -13.98
C LEU A 470 -40.02 -3.14 -13.03
N VAL A 471 -40.53 -2.51 -11.99
CA VAL A 471 -39.76 -2.17 -10.79
C VAL A 471 -40.17 -3.13 -9.67
N TYR A 472 -39.25 -3.97 -9.25
CA TYR A 472 -39.50 -4.99 -8.22
C TYR A 472 -38.76 -4.65 -6.94
N LEU A 473 -39.50 -4.57 -5.82
CA LEU A 473 -38.95 -4.37 -4.48
C LEU A 473 -39.34 -5.55 -3.60
N HIS A 474 -38.34 -6.27 -3.11
CA HIS A 474 -38.51 -7.40 -2.22
C HIS A 474 -37.75 -7.20 -0.91
N ALA A 475 -38.43 -7.40 0.21
CA ALA A 475 -37.85 -7.46 1.54
C ALA A 475 -37.93 -8.90 2.07
N GLN A 476 -36.78 -9.48 2.32
CA GLN A 476 -36.69 -10.89 2.79
C GLN A 476 -37.45 -11.15 4.10
N LYS A 477 -37.58 -10.17 4.98
CA LYS A 477 -38.25 -10.33 6.27
C LYS A 477 -39.23 -9.21 6.58
N ALA A 478 -38.78 -7.99 6.63
CA ALA A 478 -39.60 -6.84 7.02
C ALA A 478 -39.32 -5.66 6.08
N PHE A 479 -40.38 -4.93 5.72
CA PHE A 479 -40.33 -3.68 5.02
C PHE A 479 -40.92 -2.57 5.88
N SER A 480 -40.17 -1.52 6.17
CA SER A 480 -40.61 -0.31 6.84
C SER A 480 -40.44 0.89 5.92
N CYS A 481 -41.42 1.77 5.89
CA CYS A 481 -41.37 2.99 5.09
C CYS A 481 -41.90 4.14 5.95
N ASP A 482 -41.00 5.05 6.34
CA ASP A 482 -41.30 6.25 7.09
C ASP A 482 -41.26 7.45 6.12
N VAL A 483 -42.28 8.29 6.15
CA VAL A 483 -42.45 9.47 5.28
C VAL A 483 -42.79 10.66 6.16
N GLU A 484 -41.92 11.67 6.20
CA GLU A 484 -42.05 12.82 7.10
C GLU A 484 -43.20 13.77 6.71
N ASP A 485 -43.60 13.82 5.44
CA ASP A 485 -44.63 14.75 4.98
C ASP A 485 -45.75 14.01 4.22
N ALA A 486 -45.58 13.70 2.93
CA ALA A 486 -46.65 13.17 2.11
C ALA A 486 -46.26 11.95 1.27
N ARG A 487 -47.16 10.99 1.14
CA ARG A 487 -47.07 9.87 0.21
C ARG A 487 -48.21 9.94 -0.82
N THR A 488 -47.84 9.94 -2.09
CA THR A 488 -48.82 9.88 -3.21
C THR A 488 -48.53 8.65 -4.05
N VAL A 489 -49.56 7.92 -4.42
CA VAL A 489 -49.50 6.81 -5.41
C VAL A 489 -50.51 7.11 -6.50
N THR A 490 -50.07 7.18 -7.76
CA THR A 490 -50.94 7.42 -8.92
C THR A 490 -50.71 6.30 -9.92
N ILE A 491 -51.78 5.61 -10.30
CA ILE A 491 -51.78 4.60 -11.36
C ILE A 491 -52.53 5.19 -12.55
N ILE A 492 -51.80 5.38 -13.66
CA ILE A 492 -52.34 6.11 -14.84
C ILE A 492 -52.97 5.14 -15.85
N GLY A 493 -52.48 3.91 -15.94
CA GLY A 493 -52.97 2.92 -16.89
C GLY A 493 -54.24 2.17 -16.45
N GLU A 494 -54.65 1.19 -17.25
CA GLU A 494 -55.82 0.32 -16.95
C GLU A 494 -55.52 -0.75 -15.90
N GLY A 495 -54.30 -0.79 -15.32
CA GLY A 495 -53.93 -1.67 -14.24
C GLY A 495 -54.63 -1.36 -12.92
N GLY A 496 -54.38 -2.12 -11.89
CA GLY A 496 -54.94 -1.96 -10.54
C GLY A 496 -53.90 -1.80 -9.46
N ASP A 497 -54.33 -1.33 -8.30
CA ASP A 497 -53.60 -1.42 -7.04
C ASP A 497 -54.14 -2.63 -6.22
N ALA A 498 -53.28 -3.60 -5.94
CA ALA A 498 -53.66 -4.80 -5.22
C ALA A 498 -52.85 -4.98 -3.93
N LEU A 499 -53.51 -5.15 -2.79
CA LEU A 499 -52.87 -5.55 -1.55
C LEU A 499 -53.34 -6.96 -1.15
N THR A 500 -52.42 -7.92 -1.15
CA THR A 500 -52.67 -9.30 -0.71
C THR A 500 -51.93 -9.57 0.59
N LEU A 501 -52.67 -10.04 1.62
CA LEU A 501 -52.12 -10.47 2.91
C LEU A 501 -52.51 -11.93 3.12
N GLU A 502 -51.56 -12.87 2.94
CA GLU A 502 -51.88 -14.32 3.00
C GLU A 502 -52.12 -14.83 4.41
N LYS A 503 -51.36 -14.38 5.38
CA LYS A 503 -51.43 -14.89 6.80
C LYS A 503 -51.22 -13.76 7.81
N SER A 504 -51.67 -12.56 7.51
CA SER A 504 -51.35 -11.37 8.30
C SER A 504 -52.55 -10.45 8.47
N SER A 505 -52.48 -9.50 9.36
CA SER A 505 -53.51 -8.51 9.63
C SER A 505 -53.14 -7.17 9.00
N ARG A 506 -54.12 -6.41 8.51
CA ARG A 506 -53.98 -5.01 8.14
C ARG A 506 -54.49 -4.11 9.24
N VAL A 507 -53.68 -3.20 9.73
CA VAL A 507 -54.06 -2.17 10.69
C VAL A 507 -53.83 -0.81 10.02
N THR A 508 -54.84 0.05 10.04
CA THR A 508 -54.70 1.45 9.59
C THR A 508 -55.08 2.35 10.76
N THR A 509 -54.16 3.21 11.20
CA THR A 509 -54.38 4.13 12.31
C THR A 509 -54.18 5.56 11.79
N LEU A 510 -55.23 6.36 11.88
CA LEU A 510 -55.16 7.82 11.63
C LEU A 510 -55.30 8.48 13.00
N LYS A 511 -54.26 9.16 13.47
CA LYS A 511 -54.30 9.87 14.76
C LYS A 511 -55.08 11.16 14.62
N GLU A 512 -54.92 11.84 13.52
CA GLU A 512 -55.60 13.09 13.17
C GLU A 512 -55.87 13.09 11.66
N GLY A 513 -56.96 13.76 11.22
CA GLY A 513 -57.27 13.88 9.80
C GLY A 513 -58.47 12.99 9.37
N ASN A 514 -58.69 12.90 8.05
CA ASN A 514 -59.81 12.23 7.45
C ASN A 514 -59.38 11.01 6.60
N ASP A 515 -60.15 9.96 6.64
CA ASP A 515 -60.10 8.86 5.67
C ASP A 515 -61.21 9.03 4.66
N ALA A 516 -60.88 9.26 3.39
CA ALA A 516 -61.87 9.49 2.34
C ALA A 516 -61.63 8.51 1.17
N LEU A 517 -62.72 7.82 0.77
CA LEU A 517 -62.72 7.01 -0.44
C LEU A 517 -63.73 7.60 -1.43
N THR A 518 -63.27 7.99 -2.60
CA THR A 518 -64.10 8.50 -3.71
C THR A 518 -64.00 7.53 -4.88
N LEU A 519 -65.13 7.01 -5.35
CA LEU A 519 -65.24 6.22 -6.57
C LEU A 519 -66.08 7.04 -7.56
N GLU A 520 -65.48 7.58 -8.62
CA GLU A 520 -66.23 8.31 -9.65
C GLU A 520 -67.04 7.37 -10.51
N LYS A 521 -66.51 6.21 -10.83
CA LYS A 521 -67.16 5.14 -11.60
C LYS A 521 -66.74 3.79 -11.00
N GLY A 522 -67.64 2.81 -11.00
CA GLY A 522 -67.35 1.45 -10.52
C GLY A 522 -68.02 1.12 -9.22
N ASN A 523 -67.73 -0.07 -8.70
CA ASN A 523 -68.38 -0.65 -7.53
C ASN A 523 -67.38 -0.80 -6.36
N ARG A 524 -67.87 -0.60 -5.14
CA ARG A 524 -67.18 -1.04 -3.92
C ARG A 524 -67.83 -2.35 -3.46
N SER A 525 -67.03 -3.40 -3.34
CA SER A 525 -67.43 -4.66 -2.76
C SER A 525 -66.62 -4.95 -1.49
N VAL A 526 -67.25 -5.45 -0.48
CA VAL A 526 -66.60 -5.99 0.74
C VAL A 526 -67.17 -7.39 0.95
N GLU A 527 -66.31 -8.41 0.90
CA GLU A 527 -66.70 -9.81 1.13
C GLU A 527 -65.92 -10.34 2.37
N LEU A 528 -66.65 -10.78 3.35
CA LEU A 528 -66.15 -11.49 4.53
C LEU A 528 -66.65 -12.93 4.48
N LYS A 529 -65.73 -13.88 4.24
CA LYS A 529 -66.10 -15.33 4.20
C LYS A 529 -66.30 -15.90 5.58
N GLU A 530 -65.52 -15.44 6.53
CA GLU A 530 -65.60 -15.83 7.95
C GLU A 530 -65.21 -14.58 8.80
N GLY A 531 -65.83 -14.45 10.01
CA GLY A 531 -65.54 -13.36 10.96
C GLY A 531 -66.63 -12.27 10.99
N ASP A 532 -66.37 -11.21 11.75
CA ASP A 532 -67.32 -10.14 12.02
C ASP A 532 -66.89 -8.83 11.31
N ASP A 533 -67.90 -8.08 10.84
CA ASP A 533 -67.74 -6.68 10.41
C ASP A 533 -68.30 -5.77 11.52
N ALA A 534 -67.44 -5.06 12.20
CA ALA A 534 -67.78 -4.19 13.33
C ALA A 534 -67.44 -2.73 13.03
N LEU A 535 -68.42 -1.85 13.14
CA LEU A 535 -68.23 -0.40 13.11
C LEU A 535 -68.61 0.19 14.48
N SER A 536 -67.61 0.80 15.17
CA SER A 536 -67.82 1.53 16.42
C SER A 536 -67.52 3.00 16.25
N LEU A 537 -68.42 3.86 16.63
CA LEU A 537 -68.27 5.32 16.68
C LEU A 537 -68.48 5.78 18.12
N GLU A 538 -67.39 6.22 18.77
CA GLU A 538 -67.50 6.73 20.15
C GLU A 538 -68.16 8.10 20.19
N LYS A 539 -67.86 8.95 19.19
CA LYS A 539 -68.49 10.30 19.02
C LYS A 539 -68.67 10.57 17.52
N GLY A 540 -69.79 11.18 17.17
CA GLY A 540 -70.06 11.61 15.83
C GLY A 540 -71.27 10.88 15.20
N ASN A 541 -71.53 11.13 13.95
CA ASN A 541 -72.72 10.64 13.22
C ASN A 541 -72.36 9.69 12.08
N ARG A 542 -73.11 8.62 11.90
CA ARG A 542 -73.10 7.84 10.69
C ARG A 542 -74.27 8.31 9.78
N ALA A 543 -73.94 8.79 8.59
CA ALA A 543 -74.92 9.15 7.59
C ALA A 543 -74.80 8.22 6.36
N VAL A 544 -75.89 7.74 5.84
CA VAL A 544 -75.99 7.00 4.59
C VAL A 544 -76.97 7.79 3.71
N THR A 545 -76.53 8.27 2.55
CA THR A 545 -77.35 9.03 1.60
C THR A 545 -77.33 8.33 0.26
N LEU A 546 -78.45 7.86 -0.19
CA LEU A 546 -78.68 7.33 -1.53
C LEU A 546 -79.45 8.37 -2.31
N LYS A 547 -78.92 8.87 -3.42
CA LYS A 547 -79.62 9.81 -4.30
C LYS A 547 -80.59 9.07 -5.20
N GLU A 548 -80.20 7.92 -5.69
CA GLU A 548 -80.98 7.01 -6.53
C GLU A 548 -80.62 5.58 -6.19
N GLY A 549 -81.58 4.63 -6.26
CA GLY A 549 -81.35 3.20 -5.97
C GLY A 549 -81.93 2.74 -4.63
N ASN A 550 -81.68 1.50 -4.27
CA ASN A 550 -82.25 0.83 -3.09
C ASN A 550 -81.15 0.46 -2.07
N ASP A 551 -81.42 0.64 -0.80
CA ASP A 551 -80.67 0.01 0.32
C ASP A 551 -81.33 -1.31 0.65
N VAL A 552 -80.67 -2.41 0.34
CA VAL A 552 -81.22 -3.78 0.55
C VAL A 552 -80.36 -4.49 1.58
N LEU A 553 -80.99 -4.94 2.70
CA LEU A 553 -80.39 -5.84 3.67
C LEU A 553 -81.02 -7.21 3.55
N THR A 554 -80.27 -8.23 3.14
CA THR A 554 -80.73 -9.61 3.08
C THR A 554 -80.01 -10.41 4.20
N LEU A 555 -80.77 -11.07 5.05
CA LEU A 555 -80.27 -11.98 6.07
C LEU A 555 -80.82 -13.41 5.78
N GLU A 556 -79.94 -14.33 5.35
CA GLU A 556 -80.35 -15.71 5.06
C GLU A 556 -80.59 -16.51 6.34
N LYS A 557 -79.75 -16.25 7.36
CA LYS A 557 -79.87 -16.84 8.71
C LYS A 557 -79.49 -15.81 9.74
N GLY A 558 -80.17 -15.75 10.85
CA GLY A 558 -79.93 -14.82 11.95
C GLY A 558 -80.95 -13.71 12.06
N GLY A 559 -80.81 -12.84 13.02
CA GLY A 559 -81.70 -11.72 13.28
C GLY A 559 -81.00 -10.34 13.25
N ARG A 560 -81.76 -9.32 12.94
CA ARG A 560 -81.31 -7.95 13.10
C ARG A 560 -81.81 -7.37 14.39
N THR A 561 -80.92 -6.95 15.26
CA THR A 561 -81.26 -6.26 16.53
C THR A 561 -80.93 -4.79 16.33
N VAL A 562 -81.86 -3.87 16.64
CA VAL A 562 -81.62 -2.41 16.71
C VAL A 562 -81.93 -1.98 18.13
N GLU A 563 -80.89 -1.61 18.89
CA GLU A 563 -81.06 -1.08 20.23
C GLU A 563 -80.88 0.45 20.15
N LEU A 564 -81.90 1.20 20.55
CA LEU A 564 -81.87 2.67 20.58
C LEU A 564 -82.10 3.12 22.03
N LYS A 565 -81.09 3.78 22.63
CA LYS A 565 -81.22 4.28 24.01
C LYS A 565 -82.03 5.56 24.08
N ASP A 566 -81.86 6.48 23.09
CA ASP A 566 -82.59 7.75 22.96
C ASP A 566 -82.97 7.97 21.49
N LEU A 567 -84.23 7.81 21.14
CA LEU A 567 -84.73 8.09 19.80
C LEU A 567 -85.53 9.41 19.76
N GLY A 568 -84.98 10.44 19.20
CA GLY A 568 -85.68 11.70 18.92
C GLY A 568 -86.30 11.71 17.51
N ILE A 569 -87.58 11.72 17.39
CA ILE A 569 -88.29 11.91 16.11
C ILE A 569 -88.76 13.35 16.05
N ILE A 570 -88.15 14.15 15.16
CA ILE A 570 -88.50 15.56 14.93
C ILE A 570 -89.33 15.70 13.65
N GLY A 571 -90.51 16.33 13.72
CA GLY A 571 -91.38 16.62 12.60
C GLY A 571 -92.67 17.31 13.06
N PRO A 572 -93.40 17.94 12.15
CA PRO A 572 -94.65 18.61 12.49
C PRO A 572 -95.69 17.64 13.07
N ASN A 573 -96.52 18.12 14.00
CA ASN A 573 -97.58 17.30 14.58
C ASN A 573 -98.58 16.79 13.55
N GLY A 574 -98.92 15.50 13.52
CA GLY A 574 -99.79 14.84 12.52
C GLY A 574 -99.02 14.06 11.42
N GLY A 575 -97.74 14.06 11.36
CA GLY A 575 -96.92 13.45 10.28
C GLY A 575 -96.63 11.94 10.46
N GLY A 576 -97.50 11.14 11.07
CA GLY A 576 -97.31 9.70 11.15
C GLY A 576 -96.16 9.19 12.05
N LYS A 577 -95.66 10.02 12.98
CA LYS A 577 -94.50 9.71 13.84
C LYS A 577 -94.77 8.42 14.67
N THR A 578 -95.98 8.22 15.20
CA THR A 578 -96.33 7.04 16.00
C THR A 578 -96.36 5.78 15.15
N THR A 579 -96.82 5.87 13.91
CA THR A 579 -96.84 4.77 12.97
C THR A 579 -95.43 4.37 12.53
N LEU A 580 -94.56 5.38 12.25
CA LEU A 580 -93.15 5.17 11.94
C LEU A 580 -92.39 4.54 13.10
N MET A 581 -92.68 5.03 14.31
CA MET A 581 -92.05 4.50 15.51
C MET A 581 -92.47 3.05 15.78
N ARG A 582 -93.78 2.69 15.56
CA ARG A 582 -94.29 1.29 15.68
C ARG A 582 -93.68 0.39 14.60
N LEU A 583 -93.48 0.84 13.38
CA LEU A 583 -92.83 0.11 12.30
C LEU A 583 -91.32 -0.14 12.61
N ILE A 584 -90.60 0.88 13.10
CA ILE A 584 -89.17 0.77 13.49
C ILE A 584 -89.06 -0.20 14.68
N LEU A 585 -89.95 -0.21 15.63
CA LEU A 585 -89.93 -1.09 16.76
C LEU A 585 -90.53 -2.48 16.46
N GLY A 586 -90.99 -2.79 15.25
CA GLY A 586 -91.55 -4.05 14.86
C GLY A 586 -92.89 -4.37 15.49
N LEU A 587 -93.63 -3.35 16.01
CA LEU A 587 -94.92 -3.45 16.70
C LEU A 587 -96.14 -3.44 15.75
N MET A 588 -95.92 -3.27 14.42
CA MET A 588 -96.92 -3.35 13.38
C MET A 588 -96.52 -4.32 12.28
N LYS A 589 -97.38 -5.22 11.89
CA LYS A 589 -97.21 -5.99 10.65
C LYS A 589 -97.59 -5.13 9.47
N THR A 590 -96.69 -5.06 8.47
CA THR A 590 -97.04 -4.49 7.18
C THR A 590 -98.05 -5.38 6.50
N THR A 591 -99.23 -4.88 6.21
CA THR A 591 -100.22 -5.52 5.33
C THR A 591 -99.82 -5.33 3.88
#